data_b1d3bacd98b1bb9bcd37220297dd52fd
#
_entry.id   b1d3bacd98b1bb9bcd37220297dd52fd
#
_cell.length_a   1.000
_cell.length_b   1.000
_cell.length_c   1.000
_cell.angle_alpha   90.00
_cell.angle_beta   90.00
_cell.angle_gamma   90.00
#
_symmetry.space_group_name_H-M   'P 1'
#
loop_
_entity.id
_entity.type
_entity.pdbx_description
1 polymer ?
#
loop_
_entity_poly.entity_id
_entity_poly.type
_entity_poly.pdbx_seq_one_letter_code
_entity_poly.pdbx_strand_id
1 'polypeptide(L)'
;MIHTKTARCAAALVIGVAAVALAGCGSTGSLSQGIQQKLNGHVETVDYTTGAIGKSNQNARLPSWVPDQASSVSEAIRTTGSERILRFTLSDPKTLTACRAAGASRTKATLTASWWPSGEESKTDQLCGTNWYVLVQATTVYAYRPETLPQP
;
A
#
# COMPACT_ATOMS: atom_id res chain seq x y z
N MET A 1 44.28 -4.32 59.09
CA MET A 1 44.00 -5.76 59.23
C MET A 1 43.36 -6.24 57.95
N ILE A 2 44.09 -7.02 57.22
CA ILE A 2 43.80 -7.47 55.84
C ILE A 2 43.18 -8.85 55.93
N HIS A 3 42.01 -9.06 55.38
CA HIS A 3 41.50 -10.40 55.12
C HIS A 3 41.10 -10.53 53.64
N THR A 4 42.00 -11.11 52.91
CA THR A 4 41.82 -11.71 51.60
C THR A 4 41.03 -13.01 51.73
N LYS A 5 39.89 -13.15 51.00
CA LYS A 5 39.24 -14.41 50.73
C LYS A 5 39.27 -14.71 49.24
N THR A 6 40.12 -15.66 48.91
CA THR A 6 40.18 -16.34 47.60
C THR A 6 38.96 -17.23 47.42
N ALA A 7 38.20 -17.05 46.37
CA ALA A 7 37.17 -17.95 45.92
C ALA A 7 37.60 -18.58 44.56
N ARG A 8 37.58 -19.91 44.55
CA ARG A 8 38.05 -20.78 43.46
C ARG A 8 37.03 -20.75 42.32
N CYS A 9 37.57 -20.57 41.11
CA CYS A 9 36.85 -20.75 39.88
C CYS A 9 36.63 -22.24 39.60
N ALA A 10 35.37 -22.65 39.45
CA ALA A 10 35.02 -23.93 38.86
C ALA A 10 34.78 -23.70 37.36
N ALA A 11 35.60 -24.38 36.53
CA ALA A 11 35.44 -24.38 35.09
C ALA A 11 34.27 -25.31 34.70
N ALA A 12 33.22 -24.78 34.13
CA ALA A 12 32.19 -25.53 33.45
C ALA A 12 32.45 -25.45 31.95
N LEU A 13 32.81 -26.56 31.35
CA LEU A 13 32.96 -26.76 29.91
C LEU A 13 31.53 -26.80 29.32
N VAL A 14 31.13 -25.73 28.63
CA VAL A 14 29.92 -25.74 27.82
C VAL A 14 30.34 -25.95 26.37
N ILE A 15 29.96 -27.10 25.84
CA ILE A 15 30.12 -27.47 24.44
C ILE A 15 29.14 -26.56 23.64
N GLY A 16 29.70 -25.53 23.00
CA GLY A 16 28.95 -24.65 22.11
C GLY A 16 28.64 -25.33 20.80
N VAL A 17 27.37 -25.64 20.55
CA VAL A 17 26.89 -25.97 19.22
C VAL A 17 26.93 -24.67 18.39
N ALA A 18 27.83 -24.60 17.43
CA ALA A 18 27.92 -23.54 16.46
C ALA A 18 26.70 -23.63 15.53
N ALA A 19 25.65 -22.83 15.79
CA ALA A 19 24.60 -22.59 14.83
C ALA A 19 25.17 -21.69 13.73
N VAL A 20 25.50 -22.28 12.57
CA VAL A 20 25.81 -21.57 11.35
C VAL A 20 24.53 -20.89 10.89
N ALA A 21 24.36 -19.63 11.23
CA ALA A 21 23.34 -18.77 10.61
C ALA A 21 23.78 -18.51 9.16
N LEU A 22 23.28 -19.31 8.24
CA LEU A 22 23.31 -19.00 6.81
C LEU A 22 22.44 -17.73 6.63
N ALA A 23 23.07 -16.56 6.66
CA ALA A 23 22.50 -15.34 6.14
C ALA A 23 22.40 -15.48 4.62
N GLY A 24 21.40 -16.24 4.16
CA GLY A 24 21.00 -16.29 2.78
C GLY A 24 20.31 -14.97 2.45
N CYS A 25 21.05 -13.99 1.93
CA CYS A 25 20.48 -12.95 1.09
C CYS A 25 19.96 -13.62 -0.19
N GLY A 26 18.86 -14.33 -0.06
CA GLY A 26 18.10 -14.84 -1.18
C GLY A 26 17.03 -13.83 -1.54
N SER A 27 17.14 -13.28 -2.72
CA SER A 27 16.09 -12.52 -3.41
C SER A 27 14.85 -13.41 -3.67
N THR A 28 14.15 -13.78 -2.60
CA THR A 28 12.90 -14.57 -2.67
C THR A 28 11.65 -13.70 -2.86
N GLY A 29 11.85 -12.38 -3.08
CA GLY A 29 10.72 -11.45 -3.16
C GLY A 29 9.83 -11.62 -4.39
N SER A 30 10.36 -12.05 -5.54
CA SER A 30 9.57 -12.05 -6.78
C SER A 30 8.65 -13.26 -6.97
N LEU A 31 9.03 -14.43 -6.46
CA LEU A 31 8.20 -15.63 -6.59
C LEU A 31 7.01 -15.64 -5.61
N SER A 32 7.23 -15.14 -4.40
CA SER A 32 6.14 -15.03 -3.41
C SER A 32 5.11 -13.97 -3.81
N GLN A 33 5.52 -12.85 -4.39
CA GLN A 33 4.60 -11.84 -4.92
C GLN A 33 3.76 -12.37 -6.07
N GLY A 34 4.35 -13.09 -7.02
CA GLY A 34 3.61 -13.68 -8.13
C GLY A 34 2.57 -14.73 -7.72
N ILE A 35 2.85 -15.51 -6.67
CA ILE A 35 1.90 -16.49 -6.12
C ILE A 35 0.79 -15.78 -5.34
N GLN A 36 1.12 -14.78 -4.55
CA GLN A 36 0.14 -13.97 -3.81
C GLN A 36 -0.80 -13.22 -4.76
N GLN A 37 -0.30 -12.64 -5.83
CA GLN A 37 -1.11 -11.98 -6.86
C GLN A 37 -2.08 -12.95 -7.55
N LYS A 38 -1.65 -14.18 -7.83
CA LYS A 38 -2.50 -15.20 -8.42
C LYS A 38 -3.60 -15.68 -7.49
N LEU A 39 -3.30 -15.82 -6.19
CA LEU A 39 -4.25 -16.18 -5.15
C LEU A 39 -5.26 -15.05 -4.87
N ASN A 40 -4.86 -13.79 -5.04
CA ASN A 40 -5.70 -12.61 -4.84
C ASN A 40 -6.39 -12.13 -6.13
N GLY A 41 -6.56 -13.00 -7.17
CA GLY A 41 -7.24 -12.62 -8.40
C GLY A 41 -6.50 -11.53 -9.18
N HIS A 42 -5.17 -11.56 -9.20
CA HIS A 42 -4.31 -10.57 -9.85
C HIS A 42 -4.48 -9.15 -9.28
N VAL A 43 -4.62 -9.04 -7.96
CA VAL A 43 -4.70 -7.77 -7.26
C VAL A 43 -3.44 -7.57 -6.42
N GLU A 44 -2.80 -6.43 -6.59
CA GLU A 44 -1.73 -5.95 -5.72
C GLU A 44 -2.29 -4.87 -4.80
N THR A 45 -1.99 -4.96 -3.51
CA THR A 45 -2.33 -3.92 -2.53
C THR A 45 -1.05 -3.30 -1.99
N VAL A 46 -0.98 -1.98 -2.00
CA VAL A 46 0.16 -1.22 -1.52
C VAL A 46 -0.30 -0.11 -0.56
N ASP A 47 0.52 0.14 0.45
CA ASP A 47 0.31 1.20 1.42
C ASP A 47 1.51 2.15 1.44
N TYR A 48 1.24 3.44 1.53
CA TYR A 48 2.26 4.48 1.64
C TYR A 48 1.95 5.41 2.80
N THR A 49 2.98 5.84 3.51
CA THR A 49 2.82 6.81 4.59
C THR A 49 2.45 8.18 4.07
N THR A 50 2.95 8.56 2.88
CA THR A 50 2.64 9.84 2.23
C THR A 50 2.44 9.71 0.72
N GLY A 51 1.74 10.70 0.13
CA GLY A 51 1.58 10.78 -1.32
C GLY A 51 2.90 10.95 -2.06
N ALA A 52 3.87 11.70 -1.50
CA ALA A 52 5.20 11.87 -2.06
C ALA A 52 5.93 10.53 -2.24
N ILE A 53 5.91 9.67 -1.20
CA ILE A 53 6.51 8.34 -1.23
C ILE A 53 5.84 7.48 -2.30
N GLY A 54 4.52 7.45 -2.35
CA GLY A 54 3.79 6.67 -3.35
C GLY A 54 4.04 7.13 -4.78
N LYS A 55 4.19 8.45 -5.03
CA LYS A 55 4.54 8.98 -6.35
C LYS A 55 5.97 8.64 -6.79
N SER A 56 6.89 8.45 -5.87
CA SER A 56 8.27 8.03 -6.15
C SER A 56 8.42 6.52 -6.37
N ASN A 57 7.41 5.72 -6.03
CA ASN A 57 7.44 4.27 -6.24
C ASN A 57 7.44 3.95 -7.75
N GLN A 58 8.35 3.06 -8.18
CA GLN A 58 8.51 2.74 -9.60
C GLN A 58 7.51 1.69 -10.11
N ASN A 59 7.06 0.79 -9.25
CA ASN A 59 6.20 -0.34 -9.63
C ASN A 59 4.71 0.00 -9.51
N ALA A 60 4.33 0.64 -8.40
CA ALA A 60 2.95 1.01 -8.09
C ALA A 60 2.87 2.53 -7.85
N ARG A 61 3.20 3.31 -8.89
CA ARG A 61 3.24 4.76 -8.79
C ARG A 61 1.85 5.35 -8.62
N LEU A 62 1.68 6.14 -7.57
CA LEU A 62 0.48 6.95 -7.39
C LEU A 62 0.32 7.98 -8.52
N PRO A 63 -0.93 8.31 -8.90
CA PRO A 63 -1.19 9.35 -9.88
C PRO A 63 -0.69 10.72 -9.39
N SER A 64 -0.25 11.55 -10.34
CA SER A 64 0.37 12.86 -10.05
C SER A 64 -0.58 13.84 -9.35
N TRP A 65 -1.90 13.68 -9.49
CA TRP A 65 -2.89 14.53 -8.88
C TRP A 65 -3.05 14.29 -7.36
N VAL A 66 -2.55 13.16 -6.82
CA VAL A 66 -2.53 12.93 -5.37
C VAL A 66 -1.57 13.92 -4.72
N PRO A 67 -1.99 14.69 -3.70
CA PRO A 67 -1.11 15.63 -3.03
C PRO A 67 0.06 14.94 -2.32
N ASP A 68 1.24 15.58 -2.28
CA ASP A 68 2.43 15.05 -1.59
C ASP A 68 2.20 14.84 -0.09
N GLN A 69 1.42 15.73 0.51
CA GLN A 69 1.04 15.69 1.93
C GLN A 69 -0.10 14.71 2.25
N ALA A 70 -0.67 14.03 1.26
CA ALA A 70 -1.62 12.95 1.53
C ALA A 70 -1.00 11.92 2.47
N SER A 71 -1.76 11.44 3.45
CA SER A 71 -1.30 10.47 4.45
C SER A 71 -2.18 9.22 4.46
N SER A 72 -1.68 8.14 5.08
CA SER A 72 -2.42 6.87 5.18
C SER A 72 -2.97 6.42 3.83
N VAL A 73 -2.12 6.40 2.83
CA VAL A 73 -2.48 6.07 1.46
C VAL A 73 -2.55 4.56 1.30
N SER A 74 -3.67 4.04 0.80
CA SER A 74 -3.86 2.63 0.46
C SER A 74 -4.36 2.53 -0.98
N GLU A 75 -3.76 1.68 -1.79
CA GLU A 75 -4.14 1.45 -3.18
C GLU A 75 -4.29 -0.04 -3.45
N ALA A 76 -5.33 -0.44 -4.19
CA ALA A 76 -5.44 -1.76 -4.78
C ALA A 76 -5.46 -1.63 -6.30
N ILE A 77 -4.66 -2.46 -6.95
CA ILE A 77 -4.31 -2.38 -8.36
C ILE A 77 -4.62 -3.72 -9.01
N ARG A 78 -5.39 -3.72 -10.08
CA ARG A 78 -5.52 -4.91 -10.93
C ARG A 78 -4.28 -5.06 -11.80
N THR A 79 -3.48 -6.09 -11.56
CA THR A 79 -2.20 -6.29 -12.27
C THR A 79 -2.37 -6.77 -13.72
N THR A 80 -3.56 -7.29 -14.08
CA THR A 80 -3.92 -7.72 -15.43
C THR A 80 -4.81 -6.73 -16.16
N GLY A 81 -5.01 -5.54 -15.59
CA GLY A 81 -5.91 -4.53 -16.12
C GLY A 81 -5.51 -3.13 -15.71
N SER A 82 -6.43 -2.20 -15.86
CA SER A 82 -6.23 -0.79 -15.52
C SER A 82 -7.03 -0.34 -14.28
N GLU A 83 -7.90 -1.21 -13.75
CA GLU A 83 -8.73 -0.87 -12.61
C GLU A 83 -7.90 -0.62 -11.36
N ARG A 84 -8.24 0.46 -10.64
CA ARG A 84 -7.62 0.80 -9.36
C ARG A 84 -8.64 1.41 -8.41
N ILE A 85 -8.48 1.12 -7.12
CA ILE A 85 -9.14 1.83 -6.04
C ILE A 85 -8.08 2.41 -5.12
N LEU A 86 -8.33 3.61 -4.60
CA LEU A 86 -7.37 4.37 -3.82
C LEU A 86 -8.09 5.07 -2.67
N ARG A 87 -7.48 5.05 -1.49
CA ARG A 87 -7.91 5.83 -0.33
C ARG A 87 -6.72 6.58 0.26
N PHE A 88 -6.93 7.80 0.70
CA PHE A 88 -5.93 8.56 1.47
C PHE A 88 -6.62 9.62 2.34
N THR A 89 -5.85 10.22 3.25
CA THR A 89 -6.31 11.28 4.14
C THR A 89 -5.63 12.59 3.80
N LEU A 90 -6.39 13.69 3.81
CA LEU A 90 -5.91 15.06 3.69
C LEU A 90 -6.29 15.85 4.95
N SER A 91 -5.39 16.64 5.48
CA SER A 91 -5.70 17.59 6.55
C SER A 91 -6.64 18.71 6.06
N ASP A 92 -6.48 19.14 4.82
CA ASP A 92 -7.36 20.08 4.13
C ASP A 92 -7.72 19.55 2.74
N PRO A 93 -8.98 19.10 2.52
CA PRO A 93 -9.45 18.63 1.23
C PRO A 93 -9.41 19.68 0.10
N LYS A 94 -9.36 20.97 0.42
CA LYS A 94 -9.22 22.04 -0.58
C LYS A 94 -7.89 21.99 -1.32
N THR A 95 -6.92 21.27 -0.82
CA THR A 95 -5.64 21.03 -1.50
C THR A 95 -5.77 20.13 -2.73
N LEU A 96 -6.94 19.51 -2.94
CA LEU A 96 -7.25 18.69 -4.11
C LEU A 96 -7.61 19.55 -5.32
N THR A 97 -6.66 20.36 -5.80
CA THR A 97 -6.91 21.37 -6.85
C THR A 97 -6.90 20.82 -8.27
N ALA A 98 -6.40 19.61 -8.48
CA ALA A 98 -6.30 18.97 -9.80
C ALA A 98 -7.59 18.28 -10.26
N CYS A 99 -8.69 18.46 -9.53
CA CYS A 99 -9.97 17.83 -9.79
C CYS A 99 -11.00 18.85 -10.26
N ARG A 100 -11.94 18.37 -11.07
CA ARG A 100 -13.10 19.16 -11.51
C ARG A 100 -14.40 18.43 -11.15
N ALA A 101 -15.47 19.16 -10.98
CA ALA A 101 -16.78 18.56 -10.78
C ALA A 101 -17.13 17.63 -11.95
N ALA A 102 -17.69 16.48 -11.66
CA ALA A 102 -18.12 15.47 -12.62
C ALA A 102 -19.25 14.63 -12.04
N GLY A 103 -19.97 13.91 -12.90
CA GLY A 103 -20.93 12.89 -12.45
C GLY A 103 -20.21 11.67 -11.87
N ALA A 104 -20.94 10.87 -11.12
CA ALA A 104 -20.45 9.61 -10.57
C ALA A 104 -20.01 8.62 -11.68
N SER A 105 -19.13 7.71 -11.31
CA SER A 105 -18.77 6.61 -12.19
C SER A 105 -20.00 5.75 -12.50
N ARG A 106 -20.19 5.41 -13.77
CA ARG A 106 -21.23 4.47 -14.21
C ARG A 106 -20.80 3.02 -14.13
N THR A 107 -19.50 2.77 -13.99
CA THR A 107 -18.92 1.44 -13.88
C THR A 107 -18.70 1.12 -12.41
N LYS A 108 -19.15 -0.06 -12.00
CA LYS A 108 -18.93 -0.54 -10.63
C LYS A 108 -17.50 -1.03 -10.46
N ALA A 109 -16.92 -0.80 -9.28
CA ALA A 109 -15.65 -1.38 -8.90
C ALA A 109 -15.79 -2.90 -8.76
N THR A 110 -14.83 -3.64 -9.31
CA THR A 110 -14.70 -5.08 -9.11
C THR A 110 -13.59 -5.40 -8.11
N LEU A 111 -12.66 -4.46 -7.89
CA LEU A 111 -11.69 -4.55 -6.83
C LEU A 111 -12.36 -4.38 -5.46
N THR A 112 -11.89 -5.18 -4.51
CA THR A 112 -12.33 -5.12 -3.11
C THR A 112 -11.13 -4.96 -2.20
N ALA A 113 -11.29 -4.18 -1.13
CA ALA A 113 -10.33 -4.05 -0.05
C ALA A 113 -11.09 -3.74 1.25
N SER A 114 -10.55 -4.14 2.39
CA SER A 114 -11.20 -3.91 3.70
C SER A 114 -11.45 -2.43 4.00
N TRP A 115 -10.65 -1.56 3.41
CA TRP A 115 -10.73 -0.10 3.56
C TRP A 115 -11.56 0.58 2.45
N TRP A 116 -12.04 -0.15 1.42
CA TRP A 116 -12.89 0.37 0.35
C TRP A 116 -14.35 -0.01 0.63
N PRO A 117 -15.20 0.95 1.02
CA PRO A 117 -16.62 0.68 1.21
C PRO A 117 -17.30 0.33 -0.11
N SER A 118 -18.19 -0.64 -0.08
CA SER A 118 -18.94 -1.03 -1.28
C SER A 118 -19.82 0.09 -1.79
N GLY A 119 -19.74 0.38 -3.09
CA GLY A 119 -20.57 1.37 -3.76
C GLY A 119 -20.07 2.82 -3.68
N GLU A 120 -18.87 3.07 -3.16
CA GLU A 120 -18.28 4.42 -3.12
C GLU A 120 -18.07 5.01 -4.53
N GLU A 121 -17.81 4.18 -5.53
CA GLU A 121 -17.70 4.61 -6.93
C GLU A 121 -18.99 5.28 -7.46
N SER A 122 -20.13 4.90 -6.94
CA SER A 122 -21.43 5.49 -7.32
C SER A 122 -21.73 6.84 -6.64
N LYS A 123 -20.93 7.22 -5.67
CA LYS A 123 -21.05 8.47 -4.90
C LYS A 123 -20.02 9.52 -5.32
N THR A 124 -19.11 9.18 -6.22
CA THR A 124 -18.10 10.12 -6.71
C THR A 124 -18.74 11.32 -7.40
N ASP A 125 -18.18 12.51 -7.18
CA ASP A 125 -18.69 13.77 -7.70
C ASP A 125 -17.62 14.63 -8.37
N GLN A 126 -16.40 14.14 -8.42
CA GLN A 126 -15.25 14.80 -9.02
C GLN A 126 -14.50 13.88 -9.97
N LEU A 127 -13.78 14.46 -10.91
CA LEU A 127 -12.84 13.77 -11.81
C LEU A 127 -11.48 14.43 -11.70
N CYS A 128 -10.48 13.63 -11.32
CA CYS A 128 -9.10 14.06 -11.17
C CYS A 128 -8.22 13.40 -12.24
N GLY A 129 -7.26 14.14 -12.78
CA GLY A 129 -6.38 13.63 -13.81
C GLY A 129 -7.14 12.97 -14.96
N THR A 130 -6.65 11.80 -15.40
CA THR A 130 -7.30 11.01 -16.44
C THR A 130 -8.08 9.86 -15.81
N ASN A 131 -9.42 9.93 -15.88
CA ASN A 131 -10.35 8.85 -15.49
C ASN A 131 -10.33 8.43 -14.01
N TRP A 132 -9.94 9.31 -13.09
CA TRP A 132 -10.08 9.05 -11.67
C TRP A 132 -11.33 9.73 -11.12
N TYR A 133 -12.33 8.95 -10.80
CA TYR A 133 -13.54 9.40 -10.12
C TYR A 133 -13.27 9.49 -8.62
N VAL A 134 -13.58 10.62 -8.01
CA VAL A 134 -13.19 10.94 -6.64
C VAL A 134 -14.41 11.35 -5.81
N LEU A 135 -14.39 10.92 -4.57
CA LEU A 135 -15.30 11.31 -3.51
C LEU A 135 -14.50 11.79 -2.31
N VAL A 136 -14.85 12.94 -1.77
CA VAL A 136 -14.27 13.47 -0.54
C VAL A 136 -15.29 13.33 0.58
N GLN A 137 -14.93 12.59 1.64
CA GLN A 137 -15.73 12.44 2.86
C GLN A 137 -14.93 12.98 4.06
N ALA A 138 -15.30 14.16 4.53
CA ALA A 138 -14.54 14.88 5.54
C ALA A 138 -13.06 15.03 5.13
N THR A 139 -12.13 14.35 5.81
CA THR A 139 -10.70 14.35 5.49
C THR A 139 -10.28 13.13 4.66
N THR A 140 -11.16 12.17 4.44
CA THR A 140 -10.85 10.96 3.67
C THR A 140 -11.24 11.14 2.22
N VAL A 141 -10.33 10.80 1.33
CA VAL A 141 -10.54 10.80 -0.12
C VAL A 141 -10.58 9.35 -0.60
N TYR A 142 -11.63 9.01 -1.32
CA TYR A 142 -11.78 7.76 -2.05
C TYR A 142 -11.69 8.06 -3.54
N ALA A 143 -10.91 7.28 -4.27
CA ALA A 143 -10.78 7.46 -5.71
C ALA A 143 -10.86 6.11 -6.44
N TYR A 144 -11.56 6.12 -7.55
CA TYR A 144 -11.80 4.95 -8.37
C TYR A 144 -11.41 5.23 -9.82
N ARG A 145 -10.63 4.34 -10.40
CA ARG A 145 -10.32 4.31 -11.83
C ARG A 145 -10.91 3.04 -12.42
N PRO A 146 -11.90 3.16 -13.33
CA PRO A 146 -12.53 1.99 -13.98
C PRO A 146 -11.55 1.19 -14.83
N GLU A 147 -11.91 -0.08 -15.04
CA GLU A 147 -11.25 -0.90 -16.05
C GLU A 147 -11.49 -0.33 -17.45
N THR A 148 -10.42 -0.19 -18.22
CA THR A 148 -10.48 0.31 -19.61
C THR A 148 -9.91 -0.67 -20.61
N LEU A 149 -9.27 -1.74 -20.14
CA LEU A 149 -8.76 -2.80 -20.99
C LEU A 149 -9.85 -3.86 -21.22
N PRO A 150 -9.93 -4.46 -22.42
CA PRO A 150 -10.79 -5.64 -22.63
C PRO A 150 -10.41 -6.73 -21.65
N GLN A 151 -11.37 -7.27 -20.93
CA GLN A 151 -11.15 -8.45 -20.09
C GLN A 151 -11.22 -9.69 -20.97
N PRO A 152 -10.35 -10.69 -20.77
CA PRO A 152 -10.33 -11.94 -21.52
C PRO A 152 -11.58 -12.76 -21.31
#